data_cadc381059fcc437d4705fbfd5ac755f
#
_entry.id   cadc381059fcc437d4705fbfd5ac755f
#
_cell.length_a   1.000
_cell.length_b   1.000
_cell.length_c   1.000
_cell.angle_alpha   90.00
_cell.angle_beta   90.00
_cell.angle_gamma   90.00
#
_symmetry.space_group_name_H-M   'P 1'
#
loop_
_entity.id
_entity.type
_entity.pdbx_description
1 polymer ?
#
loop_
_entity_poly.entity_id
_entity_poly.type
_entity_poly.pdbx_seq_one_letter_code
_entity_poly.pdbx_strand_id
1 'polypeptide(L)'
;MDEPTRRALLGTLAGGTVAAVAGCVGGTDDGDDDGEPGTAEPDQLQSRLPDETFPESCPAYDGVDRVICYDAVDPEAVPAVLEPAPETVDADGSIDFTLRNNSDRELRSNFYNWRLDKRVEGDWYHVAPHAYNEPLMGLSPEDSHTWTVSIDNEGIADGEAVPRASGTDQLTLGGVGGGQYAFRARGWFAGESYEESIAFAATFEFDGPPIELTTTSIESVGFDGETLVATSTRGTPDSESSTAGAFELNRVGDVDGDVRRVITEQVLRRPRLRDTIALAHEYDADRIRLEEYSGTTPIFGTSSDGVYEFQGAYYEVTTTELGE
;
A
#
# COMPACT_ATOMS: atom_id res chain seq x y z
N MET A 1 -1.34 1.44 50.62
CA MET A 1 -0.14 2.31 50.60
C MET A 1 0.30 2.35 49.15
N ASP A 2 0.20 3.35 48.34
CA ASP A 2 -0.40 4.69 48.27
C ASP A 2 -0.60 4.96 46.77
N GLU A 3 -1.81 5.35 46.37
CA GLU A 3 -2.02 5.95 45.05
C GLU A 3 -1.45 7.37 45.01
N PRO A 4 -0.97 7.88 43.89
CA PRO A 4 -0.96 9.30 43.65
C PRO A 4 -1.98 9.74 42.60
N THR A 5 -2.87 10.50 43.07
CA THR A 5 -3.84 11.50 42.67
C THR A 5 -3.51 12.24 41.35
N ARG A 6 -4.47 12.20 40.44
CA ARG A 6 -4.61 13.11 39.29
C ARG A 6 -4.83 14.55 39.79
N ARG A 7 -4.02 15.50 39.31
CA ARG A 7 -4.29 16.94 39.43
C ARG A 7 -4.69 17.50 38.06
N ALA A 8 -5.95 17.91 37.98
CA ALA A 8 -6.45 18.78 36.94
C ALA A 8 -5.94 20.21 37.21
N LEU A 9 -5.46 20.90 36.18
CA LEU A 9 -5.16 22.32 36.18
C LEU A 9 -6.11 23.01 35.18
N LEU A 10 -7.13 23.64 35.73
CA LEU A 10 -7.94 24.68 35.08
C LEU A 10 -7.15 25.98 35.07
N GLY A 11 -6.86 26.55 33.94
CA GLY A 11 -6.28 27.89 33.79
C GLY A 11 -7.23 28.82 33.08
N THR A 12 -7.54 29.88 33.74
CA THR A 12 -8.56 30.92 33.56
C THR A 12 -8.24 31.84 32.39
N LEU A 13 -9.26 32.18 31.60
CA LEU A 13 -9.32 33.27 30.61
C LEU A 13 -9.12 34.64 31.27
N ALA A 14 -8.30 35.49 30.67
CA ALA A 14 -8.31 36.94 30.89
C ALA A 14 -8.35 37.63 29.52
N GLY A 15 -9.45 38.33 29.28
CA GLY A 15 -9.71 39.17 28.12
C GLY A 15 -8.92 40.48 28.18
N GLY A 16 -8.51 40.97 27.01
CA GLY A 16 -7.91 42.27 26.82
C GLY A 16 -8.39 42.87 25.50
N THR A 17 -9.37 43.75 25.61
CA THR A 17 -9.81 44.66 24.56
C THR A 17 -8.80 45.78 24.39
N VAL A 18 -8.34 46.06 23.16
CA VAL A 18 -7.64 47.30 22.83
C VAL A 18 -8.32 47.97 21.64
N ALA A 19 -8.62 49.22 21.86
CA ALA A 19 -9.42 50.12 21.05
C ALA A 19 -8.70 50.57 19.77
N ALA A 20 -9.52 50.81 18.75
CA ALA A 20 -9.19 51.48 17.52
C ALA A 20 -8.77 52.93 17.72
N VAL A 21 -7.74 53.39 17.02
CA VAL A 21 -7.47 54.80 16.77
C VAL A 21 -7.41 55.03 15.27
N ALA A 22 -8.43 55.73 14.79
CA ALA A 22 -8.44 56.26 13.44
C ALA A 22 -7.60 57.54 13.42
N GLY A 23 -6.66 57.62 12.50
CA GLY A 23 -5.91 58.84 12.20
C GLY A 23 -5.83 59.05 10.69
N CYS A 24 -6.73 59.92 10.17
CA CYS A 24 -6.55 60.50 8.82
C CYS A 24 -5.55 61.64 8.90
N VAL A 25 -4.49 61.60 8.09
CA VAL A 25 -3.77 62.81 7.66
C VAL A 25 -3.49 62.66 6.17
N GLY A 26 -4.04 63.58 5.39
CA GLY A 26 -3.76 63.74 3.97
C GLY A 26 -2.43 64.42 3.72
N GLY A 27 -1.81 64.14 2.59
CA GLY A 27 -0.60 64.80 2.12
C GLY A 27 -0.15 64.22 0.74
N THR A 28 -0.51 64.92 -0.34
CA THR A 28 0.10 65.22 -1.64
C THR A 28 1.15 64.27 -2.23
N ASP A 29 0.85 63.86 -3.43
CA ASP A 29 1.68 63.55 -4.62
C ASP A 29 3.21 63.53 -4.45
N ASP A 30 3.78 62.39 -4.73
CA ASP A 30 4.94 62.25 -5.67
C ASP A 30 5.00 60.75 -6.07
N GLY A 31 5.07 60.50 -7.39
CA GLY A 31 5.09 59.19 -7.96
C GLY A 31 6.35 58.42 -7.62
N ASP A 32 6.20 57.32 -6.92
CA ASP A 32 7.13 56.19 -6.94
C ASP A 32 6.35 54.94 -7.34
N ASP A 33 6.78 54.37 -8.43
CA ASP A 33 6.35 53.09 -8.99
C ASP A 33 6.71 51.97 -8.02
N ASP A 34 5.95 51.85 -6.94
CA ASP A 34 5.99 50.68 -6.08
C ASP A 34 5.27 49.55 -6.82
N GLY A 35 6.08 48.77 -7.54
CA GLY A 35 5.67 47.50 -8.09
C GLY A 35 5.00 46.71 -6.97
N GLU A 36 3.69 46.53 -7.08
CA GLU A 36 2.97 45.53 -6.27
C GLU A 36 3.76 44.23 -6.32
N PRO A 37 4.00 43.55 -5.18
CA PRO A 37 4.54 42.22 -5.24
C PRO A 37 3.55 41.42 -6.09
N GLY A 38 4.00 41.07 -7.30
CA GLY A 38 3.21 40.29 -8.24
C GLY A 38 2.60 39.11 -7.47
N THR A 39 1.30 39.13 -7.38
CA THR A 39 0.55 37.91 -7.01
C THR A 39 1.01 36.85 -8.02
N ALA A 40 1.90 35.96 -7.58
CA ALA A 40 2.27 34.81 -8.35
C ALA A 40 0.97 34.16 -8.81
N GLU A 41 0.77 34.12 -10.13
CA GLU A 41 -0.45 33.56 -10.70
C GLU A 41 -0.56 32.10 -10.25
N PRO A 42 -1.67 31.70 -9.59
CA PRO A 42 -1.90 30.34 -9.15
C PRO A 42 -1.96 29.34 -10.31
N ASP A 43 -1.92 29.82 -11.53
CA ASP A 43 -2.39 29.16 -12.75
C ASP A 43 -1.33 28.35 -13.51
N GLN A 44 -0.04 28.55 -13.24
CA GLN A 44 1.00 27.89 -14.05
C GLN A 44 1.12 26.38 -13.73
N LEU A 45 0.88 25.96 -12.50
CA LEU A 45 0.97 24.57 -12.12
C LEU A 45 -0.21 23.77 -12.70
N GLN A 46 -1.42 24.30 -12.58
CA GLN A 46 -2.64 23.66 -13.09
C GLN A 46 -2.63 23.53 -14.62
N SER A 47 -2.06 24.48 -15.34
CA SER A 47 -1.95 24.43 -16.81
C SER A 47 -0.95 23.38 -17.31
N ARG A 48 -0.06 22.87 -16.45
CA ARG A 48 0.89 21.80 -16.76
C ARG A 48 0.40 20.41 -16.39
N LEU A 49 -0.75 20.31 -15.72
CA LEU A 49 -1.34 19.02 -15.41
C LEU A 49 -2.00 18.42 -16.66
N PRO A 50 -1.91 17.09 -16.87
CA PRO A 50 -2.57 16.43 -17.99
C PRO A 50 -4.08 16.63 -17.96
N ASP A 51 -4.73 16.71 -19.14
CA ASP A 51 -6.19 16.79 -19.27
C ASP A 51 -6.85 15.51 -18.79
N GLU A 52 -6.24 14.37 -19.06
CA GLU A 52 -6.72 13.07 -18.59
C GLU A 52 -6.37 12.86 -17.11
N THR A 53 -7.40 12.71 -16.29
CA THR A 53 -7.25 12.58 -14.84
C THR A 53 -6.78 11.19 -14.42
N PHE A 54 -7.26 10.12 -15.09
CA PHE A 54 -6.94 8.72 -14.81
C PHE A 54 -6.65 7.96 -16.11
N PRO A 55 -5.40 7.96 -16.59
CA PRO A 55 -5.02 7.25 -17.82
C PRO A 55 -5.13 5.72 -17.63
N GLU A 56 -5.59 5.02 -18.68
CA GLU A 56 -5.77 3.56 -18.65
C GLU A 56 -4.45 2.77 -18.53
N SER A 57 -3.32 3.40 -18.84
CA SER A 57 -1.99 2.79 -18.74
C SER A 57 -1.54 2.50 -17.31
N CYS A 58 -2.05 3.25 -16.33
CA CYS A 58 -1.74 3.08 -14.91
C CYS A 58 -3.00 2.72 -14.10
N PRO A 59 -2.84 2.16 -12.87
CA PRO A 59 -3.94 1.93 -11.96
C PRO A 59 -4.68 3.23 -11.60
N ALA A 60 -6.00 3.16 -11.45
CA ALA A 60 -6.74 4.17 -10.72
C ALA A 60 -6.49 3.99 -9.21
N TYR A 61 -6.11 5.05 -8.52
CA TYR A 61 -5.82 5.02 -7.09
C TYR A 61 -6.88 5.78 -6.29
N ASP A 62 -7.35 5.15 -5.21
CA ASP A 62 -8.28 5.80 -4.29
C ASP A 62 -7.61 6.94 -3.52
N GLY A 63 -8.38 7.98 -3.23
CA GLY A 63 -7.94 9.11 -2.40
C GLY A 63 -6.90 10.02 -3.06
N VAL A 64 -6.79 10.01 -4.38
CA VAL A 64 -6.03 10.98 -5.17
C VAL A 64 -6.94 11.71 -6.15
N ASP A 65 -6.61 12.93 -6.46
CA ASP A 65 -7.34 13.77 -7.40
C ASP A 65 -7.07 13.35 -8.86
N ARG A 66 -5.84 12.92 -9.14
CA ARG A 66 -5.42 12.43 -10.45
C ARG A 66 -4.20 11.52 -10.40
N VAL A 67 -3.93 10.87 -11.53
CA VAL A 67 -2.74 10.05 -11.77
C VAL A 67 -1.92 10.68 -12.90
N ILE A 68 -0.65 10.97 -12.65
CA ILE A 68 0.34 11.27 -13.69
C ILE A 68 1.07 9.97 -13.99
N CYS A 69 0.73 9.34 -15.11
CA CYS A 69 1.33 8.10 -15.56
C CYS A 69 2.45 8.43 -16.54
N TYR A 70 3.66 7.94 -16.28
CA TYR A 70 4.85 8.19 -17.10
C TYR A 70 4.60 7.92 -18.59
N ASP A 71 3.97 6.77 -18.88
CA ASP A 71 3.71 6.33 -20.26
C ASP A 71 2.66 7.18 -21.01
N ALA A 72 1.94 8.05 -20.30
CA ALA A 72 0.86 8.86 -20.87
C ALA A 72 1.19 10.36 -20.99
N VAL A 73 2.39 10.78 -20.55
CA VAL A 73 2.77 12.20 -20.52
C VAL A 73 4.13 12.46 -21.16
N ASP A 74 4.38 13.73 -21.51
CA ASP A 74 5.73 14.21 -21.76
C ASP A 74 6.38 14.55 -20.41
N PRO A 75 7.45 13.85 -20.00
CA PRO A 75 8.06 14.05 -18.67
C PRO A 75 8.56 15.47 -18.40
N GLU A 76 8.94 16.22 -19.44
CA GLU A 76 9.41 17.60 -19.30
C GLU A 76 8.26 18.63 -19.23
N ALA A 77 7.08 18.25 -19.72
CA ALA A 77 5.92 19.14 -19.75
C ALA A 77 5.14 19.17 -18.43
N VAL A 78 5.20 18.10 -17.64
CA VAL A 78 4.43 17.97 -16.38
C VAL A 78 5.19 18.54 -15.18
N PRO A 79 4.47 18.99 -14.12
CA PRO A 79 5.10 19.62 -12.96
C PRO A 79 5.88 18.65 -12.07
N ALA A 80 5.55 17.38 -12.11
CA ALA A 80 6.34 16.30 -11.51
C ALA A 80 6.05 14.97 -12.21
N VAL A 81 7.00 14.06 -12.18
CA VAL A 81 6.90 12.77 -12.87
C VAL A 81 7.69 11.71 -12.14
N LEU A 82 7.22 10.47 -12.19
CA LEU A 82 7.92 9.28 -11.72
C LEU A 82 8.48 8.52 -12.93
N GLU A 83 9.79 8.46 -13.06
CA GLU A 83 10.50 7.89 -14.20
C GLU A 83 11.10 6.52 -13.85
N PRO A 84 10.80 5.44 -14.59
CA PRO A 84 11.42 4.14 -14.41
C PRO A 84 12.74 4.04 -15.20
N ALA A 85 13.73 3.34 -14.65
CA ALA A 85 14.98 3.03 -15.36
C ALA A 85 15.62 1.72 -14.85
N PRO A 86 15.69 0.63 -15.64
CA PRO A 86 15.09 0.46 -16.98
C PRO A 86 13.56 0.19 -16.91
N GLU A 87 12.89 0.10 -18.06
CA GLU A 87 11.46 -0.27 -18.15
C GLU A 87 11.21 -1.78 -17.99
N THR A 88 12.25 -2.61 -18.13
CA THR A 88 12.20 -4.06 -17.93
C THR A 88 13.31 -4.46 -16.98
N VAL A 89 13.01 -5.31 -16.03
CA VAL A 89 13.96 -5.85 -15.05
C VAL A 89 13.90 -7.37 -15.03
N ASP A 90 15.09 -7.99 -15.04
CA ASP A 90 15.27 -9.44 -14.90
C ASP A 90 15.27 -9.87 -13.43
N ALA A 91 15.21 -11.19 -13.16
CA ALA A 91 15.12 -11.74 -11.81
C ALA A 91 16.27 -11.33 -10.87
N ASP A 92 17.49 -11.11 -11.41
CA ASP A 92 18.67 -10.68 -10.64
C ASP A 92 18.93 -9.17 -10.79
N GLY A 93 18.01 -8.44 -11.44
CA GLY A 93 18.15 -7.02 -11.73
C GLY A 93 17.56 -6.10 -10.66
N SER A 94 17.74 -4.82 -10.91
CA SER A 94 17.07 -3.75 -10.16
C SER A 94 16.53 -2.70 -11.10
N ILE A 95 15.51 -1.99 -10.66
CA ILE A 95 14.90 -0.87 -11.37
C ILE A 95 14.88 0.34 -10.45
N ASP A 96 15.26 1.48 -10.99
CA ASP A 96 15.17 2.76 -10.32
C ASP A 96 13.87 3.46 -10.70
N PHE A 97 13.16 3.98 -9.70
CA PHE A 97 12.02 4.88 -9.87
C PHE A 97 12.40 6.24 -9.33
N THR A 98 12.55 7.22 -10.19
CA THR A 98 12.95 8.57 -9.82
C THR A 98 11.78 9.53 -9.91
N LEU A 99 11.28 10.00 -8.76
CA LEU A 99 10.31 11.08 -8.66
C LEU A 99 11.05 12.42 -8.82
N ARG A 100 10.77 13.15 -9.90
CA ARG A 100 11.34 14.48 -10.15
C ARG A 100 10.29 15.56 -9.96
N ASN A 101 10.67 16.63 -9.28
CA ASN A 101 9.87 17.83 -9.13
C ASN A 101 10.33 18.88 -10.13
N ASN A 102 9.67 18.98 -11.27
CA ASN A 102 9.96 19.96 -12.33
C ASN A 102 9.23 21.30 -12.11
N SER A 103 8.65 21.54 -10.95
CA SER A 103 7.90 22.75 -10.63
C SER A 103 8.74 23.73 -9.80
N ASP A 104 8.24 24.95 -9.66
CA ASP A 104 8.79 25.99 -8.80
C ASP A 104 8.29 25.91 -7.34
N ARG A 105 7.50 24.88 -7.00
CA ARG A 105 6.95 24.62 -5.66
C ARG A 105 7.53 23.38 -5.05
N GLU A 106 7.60 23.34 -3.71
CA GLU A 106 7.89 22.11 -2.98
C GLU A 106 6.81 21.05 -3.25
N LEU A 107 7.21 19.85 -3.65
CA LEU A 107 6.34 18.68 -3.73
C LEU A 107 6.40 17.95 -2.38
N ARG A 108 5.32 17.99 -1.61
CA ARG A 108 5.17 17.29 -0.35
C ARG A 108 4.79 15.84 -0.61
N SER A 109 5.43 14.93 0.09
CA SER A 109 5.27 13.49 -0.11
C SER A 109 5.58 12.74 1.17
N ASN A 110 5.38 11.43 1.12
CA ASN A 110 5.91 10.46 2.08
C ASN A 110 6.62 9.37 1.29
N PHE A 111 7.95 9.32 1.33
CA PHE A 111 8.72 8.36 0.53
C PHE A 111 8.60 6.90 1.02
N TYR A 112 7.97 6.65 2.18
CA TYR A 112 7.53 5.31 2.59
C TYR A 112 6.18 4.91 1.96
N ASN A 113 5.38 5.86 1.46
CA ASN A 113 4.07 5.63 0.86
C ASN A 113 4.19 5.37 -0.66
N TRP A 114 5.11 4.46 -1.02
CA TRP A 114 5.11 3.88 -2.36
C TRP A 114 4.10 2.73 -2.45
N ARG A 115 3.76 2.35 -3.65
CA ARG A 115 2.84 1.24 -3.91
C ARG A 115 3.26 0.47 -5.14
N LEU A 116 3.23 -0.86 -5.05
CA LEU A 116 3.40 -1.78 -6.17
C LEU A 116 2.07 -2.46 -6.47
N ASP A 117 1.63 -2.38 -7.70
CA ASP A 117 0.46 -3.08 -8.22
C ASP A 117 0.87 -3.98 -9.38
N LYS A 118 0.25 -5.18 -9.50
CA LYS A 118 0.43 -6.11 -10.61
C LYS A 118 -0.80 -6.11 -11.50
N ARG A 119 -0.60 -6.16 -12.82
CA ARG A 119 -1.68 -6.31 -13.78
C ARG A 119 -1.93 -7.80 -14.08
N VAL A 120 -3.16 -8.25 -13.89
CA VAL A 120 -3.58 -9.62 -14.19
C VAL A 120 -4.94 -9.56 -14.90
N GLU A 121 -5.06 -10.16 -16.08
CA GLU A 121 -6.29 -10.19 -16.90
C GLU A 121 -6.90 -8.82 -17.19
N GLY A 122 -6.08 -7.77 -17.19
CA GLY A 122 -6.50 -6.39 -17.44
C GLY A 122 -6.76 -5.56 -16.18
N ASP A 123 -6.92 -6.19 -15.04
CA ASP A 123 -7.15 -5.55 -13.74
C ASP A 123 -5.84 -5.36 -12.95
N TRP A 124 -5.81 -4.33 -12.12
CA TRP A 124 -4.67 -4.03 -11.25
C TRP A 124 -4.90 -4.50 -9.82
N TYR A 125 -3.90 -5.18 -9.23
CA TYR A 125 -3.96 -5.76 -7.90
C TYR A 125 -2.83 -5.23 -7.03
N HIS A 126 -3.17 -4.68 -5.87
CA HIS A 126 -2.19 -4.20 -4.90
C HIS A 126 -1.34 -5.34 -4.33
N VAL A 127 -0.01 -5.23 -4.45
CA VAL A 127 0.95 -6.24 -3.99
C VAL A 127 1.67 -5.81 -2.71
N ALA A 128 2.22 -4.61 -2.66
CA ALA A 128 3.02 -4.11 -1.53
C ALA A 128 3.09 -2.55 -1.50
N PRO A 129 3.41 -1.95 -0.33
CA PRO A 129 3.46 -2.51 1.01
C PRO A 129 2.07 -2.58 1.65
N HIS A 130 1.89 -3.42 2.68
CA HIS A 130 0.62 -3.46 3.43
C HIS A 130 0.57 -2.42 4.56
N ALA A 131 1.71 -1.89 4.96
CA ALA A 131 1.83 -0.84 5.97
C ALA A 131 3.14 -0.07 5.76
N TYR A 132 3.12 1.21 6.06
CA TYR A 132 4.26 2.11 5.94
C TYR A 132 4.26 3.15 7.07
N ASN A 133 5.41 3.79 7.31
CA ASN A 133 5.51 4.92 8.21
C ASN A 133 4.94 6.18 7.54
N GLU A 134 4.44 7.13 8.32
CA GLU A 134 3.74 8.31 7.82
C GLU A 134 4.44 9.67 8.13
N PRO A 135 5.77 9.81 7.92
CA PRO A 135 6.40 11.11 8.02
C PRO A 135 6.01 12.00 6.84
N LEU A 136 5.89 13.29 7.08
CA LEU A 136 5.85 14.26 6.00
C LEU A 136 7.27 14.54 5.54
N MET A 137 7.51 14.38 4.25
CA MET A 137 8.76 14.64 3.55
C MET A 137 8.47 15.53 2.33
N GLY A 138 9.48 15.98 1.62
CA GLY A 138 9.27 16.82 0.45
C GLY A 138 10.47 16.88 -0.47
N LEU A 139 10.22 17.24 -1.72
CA LEU A 139 11.21 17.60 -2.72
C LEU A 139 11.14 19.09 -2.98
N SER A 140 12.27 19.78 -2.83
CA SER A 140 12.39 21.17 -3.27
C SER A 140 12.16 21.28 -4.79
N PRO A 141 11.93 22.48 -5.31
CA PRO A 141 11.98 22.72 -6.75
C PRO A 141 13.25 22.14 -7.38
N GLU A 142 13.11 21.49 -8.54
CA GLU A 142 14.21 20.87 -9.32
C GLU A 142 14.93 19.68 -8.61
N ASP A 143 14.48 19.27 -7.42
CA ASP A 143 15.01 18.10 -6.72
C ASP A 143 14.35 16.79 -7.19
N SER A 144 14.99 15.68 -6.85
CA SER A 144 14.47 14.33 -7.12
C SER A 144 14.71 13.37 -5.96
N HIS A 145 13.91 12.30 -5.93
CA HIS A 145 14.08 11.17 -5.01
C HIS A 145 14.00 9.87 -5.80
N THR A 146 14.89 8.91 -5.51
CA THR A 146 14.95 7.63 -6.22
C THR A 146 14.74 6.45 -5.26
N TRP A 147 13.87 5.54 -5.65
CA TRP A 147 13.77 4.20 -5.08
C TRP A 147 14.44 3.21 -6.03
N THR A 148 15.41 2.44 -5.53
CA THR A 148 15.97 1.29 -6.23
C THR A 148 15.25 0.03 -5.76
N VAL A 149 14.53 -0.62 -6.64
CA VAL A 149 13.73 -1.82 -6.37
C VAL A 149 14.45 -3.03 -6.92
N SER A 150 14.73 -4.00 -6.05
CA SER A 150 15.20 -5.34 -6.41
C SER A 150 14.16 -6.40 -6.04
N ILE A 151 14.12 -7.50 -6.79
CA ILE A 151 13.22 -8.63 -6.52
C ILE A 151 14.07 -9.78 -5.99
N ASP A 152 13.66 -10.31 -4.82
CA ASP A 152 14.31 -11.46 -4.19
C ASP A 152 13.24 -12.47 -3.76
N ASN A 153 13.18 -13.56 -4.49
CA ASN A 153 12.28 -14.68 -4.25
C ASN A 153 13.00 -15.88 -3.60
N GLU A 154 14.25 -15.73 -3.18
CA GLU A 154 15.00 -16.81 -2.53
C GLU A 154 14.23 -17.30 -1.29
N GLY A 155 14.15 -18.61 -1.13
CA GLY A 155 13.41 -19.25 -0.02
C GLY A 155 11.88 -19.27 -0.13
N ILE A 156 11.26 -18.44 -0.97
CA ILE A 156 9.78 -18.41 -1.08
C ILE A 156 9.23 -19.74 -1.60
N ALA A 157 9.91 -20.35 -2.58
CA ALA A 157 9.54 -21.68 -3.11
C ALA A 157 9.76 -22.81 -2.08
N ASP A 158 10.71 -22.62 -1.15
CA ASP A 158 11.01 -23.54 -0.06
C ASP A 158 10.14 -23.32 1.18
N GLY A 159 9.14 -22.46 1.08
CA GLY A 159 8.15 -22.22 2.13
C GLY A 159 8.50 -21.07 3.08
N GLU A 160 9.48 -20.24 2.78
CA GLU A 160 9.74 -19.05 3.59
C GLU A 160 8.61 -18.02 3.48
N ALA A 161 8.41 -17.29 4.55
CA ALA A 161 7.43 -16.20 4.57
C ALA A 161 7.93 -15.04 3.70
N VAL A 162 7.01 -14.40 2.97
CA VAL A 162 7.34 -13.18 2.22
C VAL A 162 7.75 -12.07 3.20
N PRO A 163 8.97 -11.52 3.08
CA PRO A 163 9.42 -10.45 3.95
C PRO A 163 8.59 -9.18 3.73
N ARG A 164 8.45 -8.37 4.78
CA ARG A 164 7.80 -7.06 4.65
C ARG A 164 8.72 -6.10 3.92
N ALA A 165 8.25 -5.61 2.80
CA ALA A 165 8.94 -4.55 2.09
C ALA A 165 8.62 -3.20 2.75
N SER A 166 9.66 -2.43 3.07
CA SER A 166 9.56 -1.05 3.55
C SER A 166 10.88 -0.33 3.30
N GLY A 167 10.86 0.98 3.27
CA GLY A 167 12.05 1.80 3.04
C GLY A 167 11.73 3.00 2.17
N THR A 168 12.74 3.85 1.98
CA THR A 168 12.65 5.06 1.17
C THR A 168 13.59 5.05 -0.03
N ASP A 169 14.64 4.23 -0.02
CA ASP A 169 15.69 4.27 -1.06
C ASP A 169 15.92 2.90 -1.69
N GLN A 170 16.30 1.91 -0.89
CA GLN A 170 16.54 0.53 -1.33
C GLN A 170 15.38 -0.35 -0.90
N LEU A 171 14.68 -0.93 -1.85
CA LEU A 171 13.52 -1.78 -1.63
C LEU A 171 13.81 -3.18 -2.16
N THR A 172 13.77 -4.18 -1.28
CA THR A 172 13.81 -5.58 -1.67
C THR A 172 12.42 -6.18 -1.57
N LEU A 173 11.90 -6.69 -2.68
CA LEU A 173 10.56 -7.25 -2.81
C LEU A 173 10.62 -8.75 -2.99
N GLY A 174 10.09 -9.51 -2.02
CA GLY A 174 9.87 -10.94 -2.15
C GLY A 174 8.45 -11.27 -2.59
N GLY A 175 8.25 -12.49 -3.09
CA GLY A 175 6.94 -12.98 -3.50
C GLY A 175 6.35 -12.21 -4.69
N VAL A 176 7.16 -11.94 -5.70
CA VAL A 176 6.81 -11.22 -6.93
C VAL A 176 7.12 -12.12 -8.12
N GLY A 177 6.11 -12.53 -8.88
CA GLY A 177 6.26 -13.33 -10.11
C GLY A 177 6.30 -12.45 -11.35
N GLY A 178 6.80 -12.99 -12.48
CA GLY A 178 6.88 -12.28 -13.76
C GLY A 178 5.56 -11.62 -14.19
N GLY A 179 5.66 -10.53 -14.96
CA GLY A 179 4.53 -9.82 -15.55
C GLY A 179 4.60 -8.30 -15.43
N GLN A 180 3.51 -7.64 -15.80
CA GLN A 180 3.40 -6.18 -15.81
C GLN A 180 3.04 -5.63 -14.42
N TYR A 181 3.78 -4.60 -14.02
CA TYR A 181 3.61 -3.91 -12.74
C TYR A 181 3.51 -2.40 -12.92
N ALA A 182 2.96 -1.74 -11.91
CA ALA A 182 3.02 -0.29 -11.74
C ALA A 182 3.60 0.05 -10.37
N PHE A 183 4.58 0.96 -10.34
CA PHE A 183 5.10 1.57 -9.12
C PHE A 183 4.53 2.97 -8.99
N ARG A 184 4.12 3.36 -7.78
CA ARG A 184 3.49 4.66 -7.51
C ARG A 184 4.11 5.34 -6.30
N ALA A 185 4.36 6.64 -6.42
CA ALA A 185 4.50 7.59 -5.33
C ALA A 185 3.25 8.48 -5.23
N ARG A 186 3.03 9.15 -4.09
CA ARG A 186 1.93 10.09 -3.87
C ARG A 186 2.47 11.38 -3.29
N GLY A 187 1.93 12.53 -3.74
CA GLY A 187 2.29 13.83 -3.23
C GLY A 187 1.26 14.91 -3.54
N TRP A 188 1.50 16.11 -3.02
CA TRP A 188 0.75 17.33 -3.34
C TRP A 188 1.70 18.52 -3.27
N PHE A 189 1.42 19.57 -4.05
CA PHE A 189 2.29 20.74 -4.06
C PHE A 189 2.03 21.68 -2.86
N ALA A 190 3.06 22.35 -2.39
CA ALA A 190 2.95 23.34 -1.33
C ALA A 190 1.92 24.42 -1.70
N GLY A 191 1.00 24.70 -0.79
CA GLY A 191 -0.14 25.61 -1.02
C GLY A 191 -1.44 24.90 -1.41
N GLU A 192 -1.39 23.62 -1.78
CA GLU A 192 -2.53 22.77 -2.06
C GLU A 192 -2.89 21.90 -0.85
N SER A 193 -4.13 21.35 -0.85
CA SER A 193 -4.59 20.43 0.19
C SER A 193 -4.03 19.02 -0.02
N TYR A 194 -3.85 18.26 1.06
CA TYR A 194 -3.60 16.83 1.00
C TYR A 194 -4.72 16.06 0.25
N GLU A 195 -5.94 16.59 0.26
CA GLU A 195 -7.07 16.02 -0.47
C GLU A 195 -6.91 16.13 -1.99
N GLU A 196 -6.11 17.09 -2.46
CA GLU A 196 -5.74 17.31 -3.86
C GLU A 196 -4.47 16.55 -4.27
N SER A 197 -4.17 15.45 -3.57
CA SER A 197 -2.98 14.64 -3.84
C SER A 197 -3.00 14.04 -5.24
N ILE A 198 -1.82 13.93 -5.81
CA ILE A 198 -1.54 13.35 -7.11
C ILE A 198 -0.80 12.03 -6.91
N ALA A 199 -1.19 11.00 -7.65
CA ALA A 199 -0.40 9.79 -7.81
C ALA A 199 0.55 9.96 -9.00
N PHE A 200 1.84 9.74 -8.78
CA PHE A 200 2.86 9.66 -9.81
C PHE A 200 3.17 8.19 -10.01
N ALA A 201 2.91 7.65 -11.19
CA ALA A 201 3.01 6.23 -11.46
C ALA A 201 3.82 5.95 -12.72
N ALA A 202 4.52 4.82 -12.72
CA ALA A 202 5.23 4.31 -13.89
C ALA A 202 5.00 2.80 -13.99
N THR A 203 4.81 2.30 -15.21
CA THR A 203 4.71 0.85 -15.45
C THR A 203 6.07 0.27 -15.80
N PHE A 204 6.23 -1.02 -15.51
CA PHE A 204 7.42 -1.78 -15.88
C PHE A 204 7.08 -3.25 -16.06
N GLU A 205 7.94 -3.97 -16.76
CA GLU A 205 7.85 -5.42 -16.93
C GLU A 205 8.90 -6.12 -16.04
N PHE A 206 8.46 -7.10 -15.27
CA PHE A 206 9.36 -8.04 -14.60
C PHE A 206 9.46 -9.31 -15.44
N ASP A 207 10.61 -9.53 -16.08
CA ASP A 207 10.92 -10.74 -16.84
C ASP A 207 11.47 -11.81 -15.89
N GLY A 208 10.55 -12.51 -15.25
CA GLY A 208 10.84 -13.56 -14.28
C GLY A 208 9.88 -14.73 -14.40
N PRO A 209 10.16 -15.85 -13.73
CA PRO A 209 9.24 -16.97 -13.69
C PRO A 209 7.96 -16.60 -12.92
N PRO A 210 6.83 -17.28 -13.18
CA PRO A 210 5.69 -17.22 -12.31
C PRO A 210 6.08 -17.71 -10.91
N ILE A 211 5.48 -17.11 -9.87
CA ILE A 211 5.70 -17.56 -8.51
C ILE A 211 4.62 -18.58 -8.11
N GLU A 212 5.06 -19.65 -7.47
CA GLU A 212 4.18 -20.76 -7.06
C GLU A 212 3.79 -20.62 -5.57
N LEU A 213 2.61 -21.15 -5.23
CA LEU A 213 2.18 -21.27 -3.84
C LEU A 213 2.79 -22.52 -3.22
N THR A 214 3.47 -22.33 -2.10
CA THR A 214 3.98 -23.40 -1.23
C THR A 214 3.51 -23.13 0.19
N THR A 215 3.37 -24.19 0.99
CA THR A 215 3.06 -24.05 2.43
C THR A 215 4.25 -23.44 3.19
N THR A 216 3.97 -22.80 4.32
CA THR A 216 5.03 -22.16 5.14
C THR A 216 5.27 -22.86 6.46
N SER A 217 4.26 -23.03 7.25
CA SER A 217 4.40 -23.40 8.66
C SER A 217 3.51 -24.59 9.02
N ILE A 218 3.61 -25.66 8.24
CA ILE A 218 2.82 -26.88 8.44
C ILE A 218 3.66 -27.92 9.19
N GLU A 219 3.12 -28.46 10.29
CA GLU A 219 3.73 -29.52 11.10
C GLU A 219 3.23 -30.90 10.69
N SER A 220 1.92 -31.03 10.48
CA SER A 220 1.30 -32.31 10.11
C SER A 220 0.10 -32.10 9.19
N VAL A 221 -0.18 -33.12 8.37
CA VAL A 221 -1.32 -33.16 7.45
C VAL A 221 -1.92 -34.55 7.48
N GLY A 222 -3.26 -34.63 7.52
CA GLY A 222 -4.00 -35.89 7.45
C GLY A 222 -5.46 -35.69 7.13
N PHE A 223 -6.13 -36.73 6.62
CA PHE A 223 -7.56 -36.67 6.34
C PHE A 223 -8.38 -37.08 7.56
N ASP A 224 -9.40 -36.32 7.89
CA ASP A 224 -10.53 -36.69 8.77
C ASP A 224 -11.80 -36.69 7.91
N GLY A 225 -12.22 -37.87 7.50
CA GLY A 225 -13.29 -38.03 6.52
C GLY A 225 -12.93 -37.38 5.16
N GLU A 226 -13.70 -36.39 4.73
CA GLU A 226 -13.47 -35.64 3.50
C GLU A 226 -12.69 -34.34 3.72
N THR A 227 -12.34 -34.02 4.97
CA THR A 227 -11.63 -32.80 5.33
C THR A 227 -10.15 -33.07 5.49
N LEU A 228 -9.31 -32.33 4.80
CA LEU A 228 -7.88 -32.31 5.02
C LEU A 228 -7.58 -31.44 6.24
N VAL A 229 -7.11 -32.05 7.33
CA VAL A 229 -6.73 -31.35 8.55
C VAL A 229 -5.22 -31.17 8.58
N ALA A 230 -4.78 -29.96 8.79
CA ALA A 230 -3.38 -29.60 8.95
C ALA A 230 -3.17 -28.88 10.28
N THR A 231 -2.04 -29.16 10.94
CA THR A 231 -1.58 -28.41 12.12
C THR A 231 -0.45 -27.46 11.72
N SER A 232 -0.50 -26.25 12.27
CA SER A 232 0.50 -25.24 12.02
C SER A 232 1.52 -25.18 13.16
N THR A 233 2.77 -24.83 12.84
CA THR A 233 3.81 -24.49 13.83
C THR A 233 3.67 -23.06 14.37
N ARG A 234 2.73 -22.26 13.86
CA ARG A 234 2.47 -20.89 14.31
C ARG A 234 1.72 -20.89 15.65
N GLY A 235 2.19 -19.99 16.52
CA GLY A 235 1.65 -19.90 17.88
C GLY A 235 2.12 -21.03 18.79
N THR A 236 1.76 -20.97 20.05
CA THR A 236 2.12 -21.96 21.06
C THR A 236 0.99 -22.14 22.08
N PRO A 237 0.71 -23.36 22.55
CA PRO A 237 -0.30 -23.59 23.60
C PRO A 237 0.11 -23.00 24.96
N ASP A 238 1.41 -22.74 25.17
CA ASP A 238 1.96 -22.32 26.46
C ASP A 238 1.77 -20.82 26.76
N SER A 239 1.21 -20.06 25.84
CA SER A 239 0.92 -18.64 26.05
C SER A 239 -0.46 -18.47 26.69
N GLU A 240 -0.53 -17.84 27.87
CA GLU A 240 -1.80 -17.52 28.56
C GLU A 240 -2.79 -16.68 27.71
N SER A 241 -2.30 -16.07 26.64
CA SER A 241 -3.10 -15.27 25.70
C SER A 241 -3.44 -15.99 24.39
N SER A 242 -3.00 -17.24 24.23
CA SER A 242 -3.25 -18.01 23.00
C SER A 242 -4.48 -18.88 23.12
N THR A 243 -5.32 -18.84 22.10
CA THR A 243 -6.50 -19.70 21.94
C THR A 243 -6.27 -20.59 20.71
N ALA A 244 -6.61 -21.88 20.84
CA ALA A 244 -6.64 -22.78 19.71
C ALA A 244 -7.77 -22.39 18.76
N GLY A 245 -7.50 -22.39 17.45
CA GLY A 245 -8.49 -22.08 16.45
C GLY A 245 -8.28 -22.82 15.16
N ALA A 246 -9.33 -22.86 14.36
CA ALA A 246 -9.32 -23.39 13.02
C ALA A 246 -9.57 -22.28 12.00
N PHE A 247 -8.73 -22.25 10.96
CA PHE A 247 -8.96 -21.53 9.74
C PHE A 247 -9.43 -22.54 8.70
N GLU A 248 -10.71 -22.45 8.33
CA GLU A 248 -11.36 -23.40 7.44
C GLU A 248 -11.51 -22.78 6.05
N LEU A 249 -11.11 -23.53 5.01
CA LEU A 249 -11.26 -23.17 3.63
C LEU A 249 -12.08 -24.25 2.93
N ASN A 250 -13.21 -23.86 2.35
CA ASN A 250 -14.08 -24.73 1.59
C ASN A 250 -14.17 -24.25 0.16
N ARG A 251 -13.89 -25.13 -0.79
CA ARG A 251 -14.14 -24.86 -2.21
C ARG A 251 -15.65 -24.85 -2.43
N VAL A 252 -16.14 -23.76 -3.02
CA VAL A 252 -17.59 -23.58 -3.29
C VAL A 252 -17.84 -23.39 -4.77
N GLY A 253 -19.08 -23.59 -5.20
CA GLY A 253 -19.49 -23.31 -6.58
C GLY A 253 -19.74 -21.81 -6.80
N ASP A 254 -20.67 -21.51 -7.72
CA ASP A 254 -21.08 -20.12 -7.96
C ASP A 254 -21.59 -19.47 -6.68
N VAL A 255 -21.13 -18.25 -6.43
CA VAL A 255 -21.41 -17.49 -5.21
C VAL A 255 -22.18 -16.23 -5.54
N ASP A 256 -23.32 -16.03 -4.88
CA ASP A 256 -24.06 -14.78 -4.88
C ASP A 256 -23.53 -13.92 -3.70
N GLY A 257 -22.87 -12.80 -4.00
CA GLY A 257 -22.40 -11.85 -2.97
C GLY A 257 -21.03 -11.26 -3.25
N ASP A 258 -20.44 -10.64 -2.22
CA ASP A 258 -19.14 -10.01 -2.32
C ASP A 258 -18.02 -11.04 -2.40
N VAL A 259 -17.32 -11.08 -3.51
CA VAL A 259 -16.17 -11.96 -3.75
C VAL A 259 -14.90 -11.12 -3.79
N ARG A 260 -13.90 -11.53 -3.02
CA ARG A 260 -12.57 -10.91 -3.02
C ARG A 260 -11.69 -11.64 -4.04
N ARG A 261 -11.56 -11.08 -5.23
CA ARG A 261 -10.60 -11.61 -6.20
C ARG A 261 -9.17 -11.35 -5.71
N VAL A 262 -8.35 -12.39 -5.70
CA VAL A 262 -6.95 -12.34 -5.23
C VAL A 262 -6.02 -13.02 -6.24
N ILE A 263 -4.80 -12.50 -6.32
CA ILE A 263 -3.72 -13.05 -7.15
C ILE A 263 -2.68 -13.76 -6.28
N THR A 264 -1.79 -14.54 -6.89
CA THR A 264 -0.77 -15.33 -6.21
C THR A 264 0.07 -14.47 -5.25
N GLU A 265 0.51 -13.29 -5.68
CA GLU A 265 1.31 -12.37 -4.87
C GLU A 265 0.59 -11.91 -3.61
N GLN A 266 -0.74 -11.75 -3.67
CA GLN A 266 -1.54 -11.37 -2.51
C GLN A 266 -1.78 -12.56 -1.57
N VAL A 267 -1.98 -13.75 -2.12
CA VAL A 267 -2.15 -14.99 -1.33
C VAL A 267 -0.86 -15.32 -0.58
N LEU A 268 0.30 -15.22 -1.22
CA LEU A 268 1.61 -15.46 -0.58
C LEU A 268 1.85 -14.60 0.68
N ARG A 269 1.27 -13.40 0.73
CA ARG A 269 1.39 -12.45 1.86
C ARG A 269 0.36 -12.67 2.96
N ARG A 270 -0.52 -13.67 2.82
CA ARG A 270 -1.55 -14.06 3.79
C ARG A 270 -1.28 -15.50 4.24
N PRO A 271 -0.47 -15.74 5.27
CA PRO A 271 0.09 -17.06 5.57
C PRO A 271 -0.94 -18.19 5.67
N ARG A 272 -2.10 -17.96 6.34
CA ARG A 272 -3.13 -19.00 6.49
C ARG A 272 -3.85 -19.29 5.18
N LEU A 273 -4.18 -18.24 4.41
CA LEU A 273 -4.78 -18.39 3.09
C LEU A 273 -3.79 -19.07 2.11
N ARG A 274 -2.50 -18.71 2.19
CA ARG A 274 -1.43 -19.35 1.42
C ARG A 274 -1.38 -20.84 1.71
N ASP A 275 -1.27 -21.21 2.99
CA ASP A 275 -1.14 -22.61 3.39
C ASP A 275 -2.37 -23.43 3.00
N THR A 276 -3.58 -22.91 3.24
CA THR A 276 -4.81 -23.63 2.93
C THR A 276 -5.07 -23.79 1.44
N ILE A 277 -4.79 -22.76 0.61
CA ILE A 277 -4.92 -22.89 -0.84
C ILE A 277 -3.83 -23.82 -1.40
N ALA A 278 -2.57 -23.73 -0.91
CA ALA A 278 -1.50 -24.61 -1.34
C ALA A 278 -1.84 -26.07 -1.04
N LEU A 279 -2.34 -26.37 0.18
CA LEU A 279 -2.80 -27.71 0.56
C LEU A 279 -3.98 -28.18 -0.29
N ALA A 280 -4.95 -27.29 -0.59
CA ALA A 280 -6.08 -27.63 -1.45
C ALA A 280 -5.60 -28.08 -2.84
N HIS A 281 -4.60 -27.42 -3.42
CA HIS A 281 -4.02 -27.78 -4.71
C HIS A 281 -3.16 -29.04 -4.64
N GLU A 282 -2.32 -29.19 -3.61
CA GLU A 282 -1.41 -30.34 -3.45
C GLU A 282 -2.16 -31.65 -3.26
N TYR A 283 -3.24 -31.64 -2.47
CA TYR A 283 -4.01 -32.84 -2.13
C TYR A 283 -5.31 -32.99 -2.92
N ASP A 284 -5.61 -32.09 -3.85
CA ASP A 284 -6.90 -32.02 -4.58
C ASP A 284 -8.11 -32.10 -3.61
N ALA A 285 -8.03 -31.33 -2.52
CA ALA A 285 -9.00 -31.33 -1.43
C ALA A 285 -9.92 -30.10 -1.51
N ASP A 286 -11.24 -30.34 -1.39
CA ASP A 286 -12.24 -29.27 -1.40
C ASP A 286 -12.45 -28.63 -0.02
N ARG A 287 -12.02 -29.32 1.06
CA ARG A 287 -12.18 -28.87 2.44
C ARG A 287 -10.88 -28.99 3.20
N ILE A 288 -10.38 -27.85 3.66
CA ILE A 288 -9.13 -27.76 4.43
C ILE A 288 -9.45 -27.11 5.78
N ARG A 289 -8.92 -27.69 6.85
CA ARG A 289 -8.97 -27.16 8.20
C ARG A 289 -7.55 -27.02 8.73
N LEU A 290 -7.10 -25.79 8.86
CA LEU A 290 -5.79 -25.46 9.43
C LEU A 290 -5.96 -25.08 10.90
N GLU A 291 -5.39 -25.89 11.79
CA GLU A 291 -5.42 -25.68 13.23
C GLU A 291 -4.14 -24.99 13.70
N GLU A 292 -4.30 -23.92 14.46
CA GLU A 292 -3.17 -23.19 15.04
C GLU A 292 -3.57 -22.43 16.32
N TYR A 293 -2.57 -21.96 17.06
CA TYR A 293 -2.77 -21.06 18.19
C TYR A 293 -2.67 -19.60 17.76
N SER A 294 -3.59 -18.76 18.25
CA SER A 294 -3.62 -17.32 17.95
C SER A 294 -3.88 -16.50 19.20
N GLY A 295 -3.17 -15.39 19.35
CA GLY A 295 -3.37 -14.42 20.43
C GLY A 295 -4.29 -13.26 20.06
N THR A 296 -4.99 -13.33 18.92
CA THR A 296 -5.93 -12.28 18.49
C THR A 296 -7.37 -12.56 18.90
N THR A 297 -8.13 -11.51 19.19
CA THR A 297 -9.57 -11.59 19.48
C THR A 297 -10.33 -10.59 18.59
N PRO A 298 -11.25 -11.02 17.72
CA PRO A 298 -11.58 -12.41 17.42
C PRO A 298 -10.39 -13.18 16.83
N ILE A 299 -10.47 -14.52 16.89
CA ILE A 299 -9.38 -15.38 16.43
C ILE A 299 -9.08 -15.12 14.95
N PHE A 300 -7.78 -15.03 14.63
CA PHE A 300 -7.27 -14.67 13.28
C PHE A 300 -7.68 -13.26 12.78
N GLY A 301 -8.30 -12.42 13.62
CA GLY A 301 -8.75 -11.07 13.27
C GLY A 301 -10.09 -11.06 12.53
N THR A 302 -10.56 -9.87 12.15
CA THR A 302 -11.89 -9.64 11.56
C THR A 302 -11.93 -9.68 10.04
N SER A 303 -10.78 -9.77 9.36
CA SER A 303 -10.70 -9.61 7.90
C SER A 303 -10.45 -10.90 7.13
N SER A 304 -10.37 -12.05 7.83
CA SER A 304 -10.07 -13.34 7.21
C SER A 304 -11.29 -13.98 6.56
N ASP A 305 -12.44 -13.89 7.20
CA ASP A 305 -13.67 -14.52 6.73
C ASP A 305 -14.21 -13.91 5.45
N GLY A 306 -14.82 -14.73 4.61
CA GLY A 306 -15.45 -14.31 3.36
C GLY A 306 -15.12 -15.23 2.19
N VAL A 307 -15.61 -14.85 1.01
CA VAL A 307 -15.37 -15.61 -0.22
C VAL A 307 -14.22 -14.99 -1.00
N TYR A 308 -13.30 -15.85 -1.43
CA TYR A 308 -12.14 -15.51 -2.26
C TYR A 308 -12.26 -16.18 -3.62
N GLU A 309 -11.97 -15.46 -4.68
CA GLU A 309 -11.72 -16.02 -6.00
C GLU A 309 -10.22 -16.06 -6.24
N PHE A 310 -9.70 -17.25 -6.51
CA PHE A 310 -8.31 -17.47 -6.84
C PHE A 310 -8.18 -18.42 -8.02
N GLN A 311 -7.57 -17.97 -9.12
CA GLN A 311 -7.37 -18.75 -10.35
C GLN A 311 -8.65 -19.40 -10.89
N GLY A 312 -9.78 -18.68 -10.81
CA GLY A 312 -11.08 -19.13 -11.31
C GLY A 312 -11.82 -20.12 -10.39
N ALA A 313 -11.28 -20.44 -9.22
CA ALA A 313 -11.95 -21.21 -8.18
C ALA A 313 -12.41 -20.29 -7.03
N TYR A 314 -13.56 -20.62 -6.44
CA TYR A 314 -14.10 -19.89 -5.29
C TYR A 314 -13.88 -20.66 -4.01
N TYR A 315 -13.44 -19.95 -2.97
CA TYR A 315 -13.14 -20.50 -1.65
C TYR A 315 -13.83 -19.68 -0.57
N GLU A 316 -14.69 -20.32 0.22
CA GLU A 316 -15.24 -19.73 1.43
C GLU A 316 -14.27 -19.97 2.58
N VAL A 317 -13.91 -18.90 3.26
CA VAL A 317 -13.06 -18.91 4.46
C VAL A 317 -13.90 -18.57 5.67
N THR A 318 -13.80 -19.40 6.70
CA THR A 318 -14.37 -19.16 8.02
C THR A 318 -13.35 -19.43 9.11
N THR A 319 -13.49 -18.74 10.23
CA THR A 319 -12.59 -18.89 11.38
C THR A 319 -13.38 -19.25 12.64
N THR A 320 -12.92 -20.26 13.39
CA THR A 320 -13.59 -20.75 14.59
C THR A 320 -12.62 -20.94 15.73
N GLU A 321 -13.06 -20.69 16.97
CA GLU A 321 -12.33 -21.07 18.16
C GLU A 321 -12.56 -22.57 18.43
N LEU A 322 -11.47 -23.29 18.70
CA LEU A 322 -11.54 -24.68 19.15
C LEU A 322 -11.66 -24.65 20.68
N GLY A 323 -12.83 -25.07 21.19
CA GLY A 323 -13.02 -25.19 22.63
C GLY A 323 -12.02 -26.17 23.26
N GLU A 324 -11.65 -25.91 24.52
CA GLU A 324 -10.86 -26.83 25.34
C GLU A 324 -11.55 -28.20 25.53
#